data_7d850d97260800d36528fe14dbb64019
#
_entry.id   7d850d97260800d36528fe14dbb64019
#
_cell.length_a   1.000
_cell.length_b   1.000
_cell.length_c   1.000
_cell.angle_alpha   90.00
_cell.angle_beta   90.00
_cell.angle_gamma   90.00
#
_symmetry.space_group_name_H-M   'P 1'
#
loop_
_entity.id
_entity.type
_entity.pdbx_description
1 polymer ?
#
loop_
_entity_poly.entity_id
_entity_poly.type
_entity_poly.pdbx_seq_one_letter_code
_entity_poly.pdbx_strand_id
1 'polypeptide(L)'
;VARPNEWELLQPYYKSVYFFDSHVLQNNPYICIELKHIFRQNDTTFIEILNQVRNNCLDAKNLDILNSRYLPNFNPHDKEGYITLTTHNYQADDINETKLEALQSELLTFEAKIEGIFPENAYPTKEVLELKVGAQVMFVKNDPSAEKQYYNGKIGKIVSYDKREGLMVQCDDALINVTPVQWQNFEYTLNEDTNEIEEKEIGSFTQIPLKTAWAITIHKSQGLTFEKVILNAEMAFAHGQVYVALSRCTSLEGLVLKAKTSRNVLFNDNVSNIYVEQIPSL
;
A
#
# COMPACT_ATOMS: atom_id res chain seq x y z
N VAL A 1 -11.18 8.69 -11.42
CA VAL A 1 -12.36 8.06 -12.00
C VAL A 1 -13.57 8.51 -11.18
N ALA A 2 -14.60 9.07 -11.83
CA ALA A 2 -15.83 9.46 -11.16
C ALA A 2 -16.57 8.22 -10.61
N ARG A 3 -17.26 8.39 -9.48
CA ARG A 3 -18.12 7.33 -8.92
C ARG A 3 -19.37 7.16 -9.82
N PRO A 4 -20.04 5.99 -9.81
CA PRO A 4 -21.20 5.76 -10.67
C PRO A 4 -22.30 6.84 -10.55
N ASN A 5 -22.63 7.24 -9.33
CA ASN A 5 -23.62 8.29 -9.05
C ASN A 5 -23.15 9.71 -9.49
N GLU A 6 -21.86 9.98 -9.45
CA GLU A 6 -21.25 11.22 -9.93
C GLU A 6 -21.22 11.22 -11.47
N TRP A 7 -20.97 10.04 -12.07
CA TRP A 7 -20.91 9.91 -13.52
C TRP A 7 -22.25 10.20 -14.19
N GLU A 8 -23.36 9.80 -13.59
CA GLU A 8 -24.69 10.13 -14.12
C GLU A 8 -24.90 11.66 -14.31
N LEU A 9 -24.29 12.47 -13.45
CA LEU A 9 -24.32 13.93 -13.55
C LEU A 9 -23.30 14.49 -14.53
N LEU A 10 -22.17 13.81 -14.71
CA LEU A 10 -21.02 14.30 -15.49
C LEU A 10 -21.05 13.85 -16.96
N GLN A 11 -21.68 12.72 -17.25
CA GLN A 11 -21.70 12.14 -18.61
C GLN A 11 -22.22 13.08 -19.73
N PRO A 12 -23.12 14.08 -19.50
CA PRO A 12 -23.48 15.04 -20.54
C PRO A 12 -22.34 15.99 -20.94
N TYR A 13 -21.34 16.14 -20.07
CA TYR A 13 -20.26 17.14 -20.22
C TYR A 13 -18.91 16.51 -20.58
N TYR A 14 -18.69 15.22 -20.30
CA TYR A 14 -17.42 14.54 -20.46
C TYR A 14 -17.56 13.25 -21.27
N LYS A 15 -16.55 12.92 -22.08
CA LYS A 15 -16.55 11.73 -22.95
C LYS A 15 -16.39 10.43 -22.16
N SER A 16 -15.65 10.46 -21.05
CA SER A 16 -15.43 9.29 -20.21
C SER A 16 -15.23 9.67 -18.73
N VAL A 17 -15.21 8.67 -17.87
CA VAL A 17 -14.95 8.81 -16.42
C VAL A 17 -13.49 9.12 -16.08
N TYR A 18 -12.62 9.14 -17.05
CA TYR A 18 -11.19 9.24 -16.86
C TYR A 18 -10.70 10.68 -16.86
N PHE A 19 -9.65 10.95 -16.06
CA PHE A 19 -9.12 12.30 -15.88
C PHE A 19 -8.61 12.96 -17.16
N PHE A 20 -8.11 12.16 -18.10
CA PHE A 20 -7.55 12.68 -19.36
C PHE A 20 -8.62 13.20 -20.34
N ASP A 21 -9.91 12.89 -20.12
CA ASP A 21 -11.03 13.49 -20.84
C ASP A 21 -11.55 14.78 -20.15
N SER A 22 -10.86 15.26 -19.11
CA SER A 22 -11.22 16.54 -18.48
C SER A 22 -11.00 17.72 -19.43
N HIS A 23 -11.91 18.70 -19.39
CA HIS A 23 -11.81 19.91 -20.21
C HIS A 23 -10.50 20.67 -19.99
N VAL A 24 -9.94 20.60 -18.76
CA VAL A 24 -8.65 21.24 -18.46
C VAL A 24 -7.53 20.64 -19.29
N LEU A 25 -7.42 19.30 -19.34
CA LEU A 25 -6.37 18.63 -20.12
C LEU A 25 -6.63 18.69 -21.62
N GLN A 26 -7.88 18.74 -22.05
CA GLN A 26 -8.23 18.89 -23.48
C GLN A 26 -7.91 20.29 -24.02
N ASN A 27 -8.03 21.32 -23.19
CA ASN A 27 -7.91 22.72 -23.62
C ASN A 27 -6.55 23.37 -23.27
N ASN A 28 -5.71 22.69 -22.47
CA ASN A 28 -4.44 23.25 -22.07
C ASN A 28 -3.29 22.32 -22.47
N PRO A 29 -2.18 22.84 -23.03
CA PRO A 29 -1.02 22.05 -23.32
C PRO A 29 -0.40 21.54 -22.00
N TYR A 30 0.04 20.28 -21.99
CA TYR A 30 0.74 19.67 -20.87
C TYR A 30 1.89 18.82 -21.35
N ILE A 31 2.88 18.64 -20.48
CA ILE A 31 4.03 17.78 -20.75
C ILE A 31 3.75 16.42 -20.11
N CYS A 32 3.82 15.35 -20.89
CA CYS A 32 3.75 13.99 -20.40
C CYS A 32 5.15 13.39 -20.28
N ILE A 33 5.44 12.87 -19.09
CA ILE A 33 6.72 12.21 -18.80
C ILE A 33 6.43 10.76 -18.41
N GLU A 34 6.94 9.82 -19.21
CA GLU A 34 6.87 8.38 -18.89
C GLU A 34 8.10 7.96 -18.11
N LEU A 35 7.91 7.40 -16.91
CA LEU A 35 8.99 6.81 -16.12
C LEU A 35 9.22 5.37 -16.60
N LYS A 36 10.39 5.12 -17.20
CA LYS A 36 10.76 3.82 -17.80
C LYS A 36 11.61 2.94 -16.89
N HIS A 37 12.31 3.54 -15.93
CA HIS A 37 13.20 2.79 -15.05
C HIS A 37 12.46 2.20 -13.84
N ILE A 38 12.66 0.91 -13.61
CA ILE A 38 12.06 0.17 -12.48
C ILE A 38 13.12 0.01 -11.40
N PHE A 39 12.89 0.63 -10.23
CA PHE A 39 13.82 0.56 -9.09
C PHE A 39 13.45 -0.51 -8.06
N ARG A 40 12.20 -1.00 -8.07
CA ARG A 40 11.70 -1.92 -7.04
C ARG A 40 12.17 -3.35 -7.25
N GLN A 41 12.20 -3.80 -8.50
CA GLN A 41 12.58 -5.17 -8.85
C GLN A 41 13.94 -5.20 -9.54
N ASN A 42 14.76 -6.20 -9.18
CA ASN A 42 16.02 -6.50 -9.85
C ASN A 42 15.95 -7.83 -10.62
N ASP A 43 14.88 -8.61 -10.46
CA ASP A 43 14.63 -9.87 -11.16
C ASP A 43 14.07 -9.57 -12.55
N THR A 44 14.89 -9.76 -13.58
CA THR A 44 14.54 -9.47 -14.99
C THR A 44 13.37 -10.30 -15.48
N THR A 45 13.25 -11.57 -15.06
CA THR A 45 12.13 -12.45 -15.40
C THR A 45 10.85 -11.94 -14.77
N PHE A 46 10.91 -11.53 -13.51
CA PHE A 46 9.73 -10.99 -12.83
C PHE A 46 9.29 -9.64 -13.43
N ILE A 47 10.24 -8.78 -13.77
CA ILE A 47 9.98 -7.51 -14.48
C ILE A 47 9.28 -7.78 -15.82
N GLU A 48 9.74 -8.77 -16.59
CA GLU A 48 9.12 -9.14 -17.85
C GLU A 48 7.67 -9.61 -17.65
N ILE A 49 7.43 -10.50 -16.68
CA ILE A 49 6.09 -10.97 -16.31
C ILE A 49 5.18 -9.78 -15.95
N LEU A 50 5.64 -8.88 -15.10
CA LEU A 50 4.87 -7.69 -14.68
C LEU A 50 4.53 -6.78 -15.86
N ASN A 51 5.47 -6.57 -16.78
CA ASN A 51 5.21 -5.78 -17.99
C ASN A 51 4.20 -6.45 -18.92
N GLN A 52 4.29 -7.77 -19.11
CA GLN A 52 3.32 -8.52 -19.91
C GLN A 52 1.92 -8.51 -19.27
N VAL A 53 1.82 -8.63 -17.93
CA VAL A 53 0.56 -8.50 -17.20
C VAL A 53 -0.03 -7.09 -17.37
N ARG A 54 0.79 -6.05 -17.20
CA ARG A 54 0.37 -4.67 -17.38
C ARG A 54 -0.20 -4.38 -18.76
N ASN A 55 0.43 -4.96 -19.78
CA ASN A 55 0.09 -4.73 -21.18
C ASN A 55 -0.93 -5.75 -21.75
N ASN A 56 -1.52 -6.63 -20.92
CA ASN A 56 -2.45 -7.69 -21.31
C ASN A 56 -1.90 -8.67 -22.39
N CYS A 57 -0.59 -8.87 -22.42
CA CYS A 57 0.09 -9.72 -23.40
C CYS A 57 0.84 -10.91 -22.78
N LEU A 58 0.42 -11.37 -21.58
CA LEU A 58 1.07 -12.46 -20.88
C LEU A 58 1.05 -13.75 -21.73
N ASP A 59 2.23 -14.24 -22.09
CA ASP A 59 2.39 -15.48 -22.83
C ASP A 59 2.26 -16.72 -21.93
N ALA A 60 2.17 -17.92 -22.53
CA ALA A 60 1.99 -19.17 -21.80
C ALA A 60 3.20 -19.51 -20.93
N LYS A 61 4.42 -19.23 -21.41
CA LYS A 61 5.67 -19.51 -20.68
C LYS A 61 5.74 -18.70 -19.40
N ASN A 62 5.48 -17.40 -19.48
CA ASN A 62 5.53 -16.50 -18.34
C ASN A 62 4.37 -16.74 -17.36
N LEU A 63 3.20 -17.16 -17.88
CA LEU A 63 2.10 -17.62 -17.03
C LEU A 63 2.48 -18.89 -16.23
N ASP A 64 3.16 -19.86 -16.85
CA ASP A 64 3.63 -21.06 -16.16
C ASP A 64 4.69 -20.73 -15.12
N ILE A 65 5.63 -19.82 -15.43
CA ILE A 65 6.63 -19.35 -14.48
C ILE A 65 5.94 -18.67 -13.27
N LEU A 66 4.96 -17.79 -13.51
CA LEU A 66 4.20 -17.16 -12.43
C LEU A 66 3.45 -18.20 -11.59
N ASN A 67 2.78 -19.17 -12.24
CA ASN A 67 2.06 -20.25 -11.58
C ASN A 67 2.98 -21.28 -10.89
N SER A 68 4.29 -21.29 -11.15
CA SER A 68 5.23 -22.08 -10.34
C SER A 68 5.27 -21.63 -8.87
N ARG A 69 4.80 -20.42 -8.59
CA ARG A 69 4.66 -19.86 -7.22
C ARG A 69 3.35 -20.28 -6.53
N TYR A 70 2.57 -21.15 -7.13
CA TYR A 70 1.33 -21.69 -6.55
C TYR A 70 1.64 -22.67 -5.43
N LEU A 71 1.40 -22.25 -4.20
CA LEU A 71 1.60 -23.01 -2.98
C LEU A 71 0.35 -22.90 -2.08
N PRO A 72 -0.73 -23.66 -2.37
CA PRO A 72 -2.03 -23.48 -1.72
C PRO A 72 -2.00 -23.67 -0.20
N ASN A 73 -1.16 -24.62 0.26
CA ASN A 73 -1.03 -24.99 1.67
C ASN A 73 0.13 -24.26 2.36
N PHE A 74 0.73 -23.26 1.71
CA PHE A 74 1.83 -22.50 2.32
C PHE A 74 1.35 -21.80 3.59
N ASN A 75 2.02 -22.04 4.69
CA ASN A 75 1.79 -21.35 5.97
C ASN A 75 3.14 -20.80 6.45
N PRO A 76 3.35 -19.49 6.40
CA PRO A 76 4.61 -18.91 6.81
C PRO A 76 4.81 -19.08 8.33
N HIS A 77 6.03 -19.37 8.73
CA HIS A 77 6.41 -19.25 10.14
C HIS A 77 6.45 -17.76 10.52
N ASP A 78 6.18 -17.44 11.79
CA ASP A 78 6.11 -16.06 12.28
C ASP A 78 7.42 -15.24 12.13
N LYS A 79 8.54 -15.92 11.79
CA LYS A 79 9.83 -15.29 11.55
C LYS A 79 10.10 -14.92 10.09
N GLU A 80 9.22 -15.30 9.18
CA GLU A 80 9.51 -15.21 7.74
C GLU A 80 9.13 -13.86 7.10
N GLY A 81 8.42 -12.98 7.80
CA GLY A 81 8.11 -11.63 7.31
C GLY A 81 7.18 -11.57 6.10
N TYR A 82 6.39 -12.64 5.84
CA TYR A 82 5.38 -12.61 4.77
C TYR A 82 4.22 -11.70 5.13
N ILE A 83 3.74 -10.94 4.13
CA ILE A 83 2.51 -10.15 4.22
C ILE A 83 1.46 -10.70 3.25
N THR A 84 0.24 -10.90 3.74
CA THR A 84 -0.88 -11.33 2.90
C THR A 84 -1.58 -10.11 2.31
N LEU A 85 -1.67 -10.05 0.98
CA LEU A 85 -2.43 -9.02 0.28
C LEU A 85 -3.86 -9.50 0.06
N THR A 86 -4.82 -8.74 0.62
CA THR A 86 -6.25 -9.03 0.56
C THR A 86 -6.99 -7.99 -0.29
N THR A 87 -8.18 -8.33 -0.76
CA THR A 87 -9.02 -7.42 -1.54
C THR A 87 -9.89 -6.52 -0.66
N HIS A 88 -10.24 -6.96 0.57
CA HIS A 88 -11.14 -6.26 1.46
C HIS A 88 -10.52 -6.03 2.85
N ASN A 89 -10.88 -4.92 3.50
CA ASN A 89 -10.36 -4.58 4.83
C ASN A 89 -10.70 -5.65 5.86
N TYR A 90 -11.95 -6.14 5.90
CA TYR A 90 -12.37 -7.14 6.88
C TYR A 90 -11.51 -8.41 6.85
N GLN A 91 -11.03 -8.84 5.67
CA GLN A 91 -10.15 -10.00 5.54
C GLN A 91 -8.77 -9.74 6.14
N ALA A 92 -8.23 -8.54 5.91
CA ALA A 92 -6.96 -8.16 6.50
C ALA A 92 -7.07 -8.01 8.01
N ASP A 93 -8.15 -7.43 8.50
CA ASP A 93 -8.43 -7.23 9.91
C ASP A 93 -8.58 -8.58 10.62
N ASP A 94 -9.37 -9.52 10.08
CA ASP A 94 -9.55 -10.88 10.60
C ASP A 94 -8.25 -11.65 10.72
N ILE A 95 -7.40 -11.62 9.68
CA ILE A 95 -6.08 -12.25 9.72
C ILE A 95 -5.20 -11.62 10.82
N ASN A 96 -5.17 -10.30 10.90
CA ASN A 96 -4.34 -9.57 11.85
C ASN A 96 -4.81 -9.81 13.29
N GLU A 97 -6.11 -9.79 13.55
CA GLU A 97 -6.71 -10.05 14.87
C GLU A 97 -6.47 -11.49 15.31
N THR A 98 -6.80 -12.47 14.46
CA THR A 98 -6.54 -13.89 14.76
C THR A 98 -5.07 -14.15 15.09
N LYS A 99 -4.15 -13.57 14.32
CA LYS A 99 -2.70 -13.72 14.56
C LYS A 99 -2.25 -13.03 15.85
N LEU A 100 -2.78 -11.86 16.15
CA LEU A 100 -2.47 -11.13 17.39
C LEU A 100 -3.01 -11.87 18.62
N GLU A 101 -4.23 -12.40 18.55
CA GLU A 101 -4.84 -13.19 19.62
C GLU A 101 -4.07 -14.47 19.93
N ALA A 102 -3.55 -15.14 18.89
CA ALA A 102 -2.76 -16.37 19.03
C ALA A 102 -1.44 -16.17 19.79
N LEU A 103 -0.92 -14.95 19.90
CA LEU A 103 0.28 -14.67 20.68
C LEU A 103 -0.03 -14.73 22.18
N GLN A 104 0.82 -15.45 22.95
CA GLN A 104 0.64 -15.70 24.38
C GLN A 104 1.18 -14.56 25.27
N SER A 105 1.86 -13.56 24.69
CA SER A 105 2.40 -12.42 25.43
C SER A 105 1.30 -11.44 25.86
N GLU A 106 1.61 -10.64 26.87
CA GLU A 106 0.70 -9.62 27.41
C GLU A 106 0.30 -8.60 26.34
N LEU A 107 -0.95 -8.14 26.40
CA LEU A 107 -1.47 -7.08 25.54
C LEU A 107 -0.90 -5.73 25.95
N LEU A 108 -0.29 -5.05 25.00
CA LEU A 108 0.23 -3.70 25.14
C LEU A 108 -0.76 -2.74 24.48
N THR A 109 -1.22 -1.75 25.23
CA THR A 109 -2.20 -0.76 24.75
C THR A 109 -1.54 0.62 24.72
N PHE A 110 -1.63 1.30 23.59
CA PHE A 110 -1.13 2.65 23.38
C PHE A 110 -2.29 3.54 22.93
N GLU A 111 -2.58 4.59 23.70
CA GLU A 111 -3.62 5.56 23.37
C GLU A 111 -3.01 6.73 22.60
N ALA A 112 -3.66 7.14 21.52
CA ALA A 112 -3.26 8.31 20.76
C ALA A 112 -3.56 9.60 21.54
N LYS A 113 -2.68 10.58 21.41
CA LYS A 113 -2.97 11.94 21.84
C LYS A 113 -3.48 12.73 20.64
N ILE A 114 -4.73 13.20 20.70
CA ILE A 114 -5.38 13.99 19.66
C ILE A 114 -5.57 15.40 20.17
N GLU A 115 -5.11 16.38 19.40
CA GLU A 115 -5.23 17.79 19.71
C GLU A 115 -5.87 18.54 18.55
N GLY A 116 -6.79 19.47 18.83
CA GLY A 116 -7.51 20.23 17.81
C GLY A 116 -8.43 19.37 16.94
N ILE A 117 -8.48 19.65 15.65
CA ILE A 117 -9.35 18.97 14.69
C ILE A 117 -8.55 17.93 13.89
N PHE A 118 -8.78 16.65 14.14
CA PHE A 118 -8.21 15.55 13.38
C PHE A 118 -9.32 14.50 13.12
N PRO A 119 -9.85 14.39 11.90
CA PRO A 119 -10.98 13.50 11.60
C PRO A 119 -10.60 12.03 11.75
N GLU A 120 -11.47 11.20 12.32
CA GLU A 120 -11.24 9.77 12.55
C GLU A 120 -10.88 9.00 11.25
N ASN A 121 -11.51 9.35 10.13
CA ASN A 121 -11.25 8.73 8.83
C ASN A 121 -9.85 9.06 8.26
N ALA A 122 -9.14 10.04 8.86
CA ALA A 122 -7.77 10.40 8.53
C ALA A 122 -6.73 9.81 9.50
N TYR A 123 -7.15 9.03 10.51
CA TYR A 123 -6.21 8.42 11.45
C TYR A 123 -5.23 7.49 10.72
N PRO A 124 -3.92 7.72 10.89
CA PRO A 124 -2.89 6.91 10.22
C PRO A 124 -2.76 5.50 10.79
N THR A 125 -3.14 5.34 12.06
CA THR A 125 -3.24 4.07 12.80
C THR A 125 -4.39 4.13 13.79
N LYS A 126 -4.64 3.05 14.54
CA LYS A 126 -5.73 3.01 15.53
C LYS A 126 -5.49 4.03 16.64
N GLU A 127 -6.58 4.69 17.10
CA GLU A 127 -6.56 5.58 18.27
C GLU A 127 -6.13 4.79 19.51
N VAL A 128 -6.76 3.64 19.74
CA VAL A 128 -6.32 2.64 20.72
C VAL A 128 -5.58 1.55 19.98
N LEU A 129 -4.24 1.61 20.01
CA LEU A 129 -3.39 0.66 19.32
C LEU A 129 -3.02 -0.49 20.26
N GLU A 130 -3.48 -1.69 19.91
CA GLU A 130 -3.22 -2.92 20.64
C GLU A 130 -2.15 -3.74 19.93
N LEU A 131 -1.10 -4.08 20.65
CA LEU A 131 0.05 -4.83 20.16
C LEU A 131 0.46 -5.90 21.19
N LYS A 132 1.26 -6.86 20.76
CA LYS A 132 1.90 -7.86 21.64
C LYS A 132 3.35 -8.08 21.26
N VAL A 133 4.21 -8.43 22.21
CA VAL A 133 5.55 -8.92 21.91
C VAL A 133 5.42 -10.16 21.02
N GLY A 134 6.21 -10.21 19.95
CA GLY A 134 6.11 -11.25 18.92
C GLY A 134 5.23 -10.86 17.72
N ALA A 135 4.46 -9.77 17.80
CA ALA A 135 3.64 -9.32 16.68
C ALA A 135 4.46 -8.83 15.50
N GLN A 136 4.04 -9.23 14.29
CA GLN A 136 4.53 -8.65 13.05
C GLN A 136 3.83 -7.30 12.85
N VAL A 137 4.62 -6.27 12.65
CA VAL A 137 4.16 -4.89 12.51
C VAL A 137 4.74 -4.22 11.27
N MET A 138 4.09 -3.15 10.84
CA MET A 138 4.55 -2.29 9.77
C MET A 138 4.57 -0.85 10.24
N PHE A 139 5.64 -0.14 9.91
CA PHE A 139 5.72 1.30 10.09
C PHE A 139 4.76 2.02 9.14
N VAL A 140 4.03 3.01 9.65
CA VAL A 140 3.02 3.78 8.88
C VAL A 140 3.45 5.25 8.66
N LYS A 141 4.72 5.54 8.91
CA LYS A 141 5.37 6.83 8.66
C LYS A 141 6.84 6.61 8.35
N ASN A 142 7.44 7.54 7.61
CA ASN A 142 8.89 7.61 7.49
C ASN A 142 9.48 8.14 8.81
N ASP A 143 10.62 7.63 9.20
CA ASP A 143 11.35 8.08 10.37
C ASP A 143 11.67 9.59 10.25
N PRO A 144 11.14 10.42 11.16
CA PRO A 144 11.43 11.86 11.16
C PRO A 144 12.83 12.17 11.66
N SER A 145 13.51 11.24 12.33
CA SER A 145 14.85 11.42 12.89
C SER A 145 15.92 11.56 11.81
N ALA A 146 17.11 12.00 12.18
CA ALA A 146 18.25 12.09 11.28
C ALA A 146 18.75 10.71 10.83
N GLU A 147 18.59 9.71 11.68
CA GLU A 147 19.08 8.33 11.47
C GLU A 147 18.35 7.59 10.36
N LYS A 148 17.07 7.97 10.06
CA LYS A 148 16.26 7.34 9.01
C LYS A 148 16.22 5.81 9.11
N GLN A 149 16.02 5.27 10.31
CA GLN A 149 16.09 3.83 10.60
C GLN A 149 14.94 3.05 9.95
N TYR A 150 13.78 3.70 9.71
CA TYR A 150 12.62 3.08 9.10
C TYR A 150 11.92 3.98 8.08
N TYR A 151 11.12 3.37 7.27
CA TYR A 151 10.27 4.03 6.26
C TYR A 151 8.85 3.46 6.29
N ASN A 152 7.90 4.20 5.74
CA ASN A 152 6.52 3.75 5.62
C ASN A 152 6.43 2.46 4.79
N GLY A 153 5.92 1.39 5.39
CA GLY A 153 5.84 0.06 4.79
C GLY A 153 6.92 -0.91 5.26
N LYS A 154 7.95 -0.47 6.02
CA LYS A 154 8.96 -1.38 6.58
C LYS A 154 8.31 -2.34 7.57
N ILE A 155 8.54 -3.63 7.37
CA ILE A 155 8.04 -4.70 8.24
C ILE A 155 9.06 -4.98 9.34
N GLY A 156 8.56 -5.24 10.53
CA GLY A 156 9.37 -5.67 11.67
C GLY A 156 8.58 -6.57 12.61
N LYS A 157 9.27 -7.06 13.63
CA LYS A 157 8.68 -7.86 14.72
C LYS A 157 8.95 -7.21 16.05
N ILE A 158 7.92 -7.05 16.88
CA ILE A 158 8.09 -6.57 18.25
C ILE A 158 8.85 -7.64 19.05
N VAL A 159 10.00 -7.28 19.60
CA VAL A 159 10.86 -8.19 20.36
C VAL A 159 10.79 -7.95 21.86
N SER A 160 10.56 -6.71 22.29
CA SER A 160 10.38 -6.38 23.69
C SER A 160 9.65 -5.05 23.88
N TYR A 161 9.10 -4.89 25.05
CA TYR A 161 8.56 -3.61 25.56
C TYR A 161 8.90 -3.46 27.04
N ASP A 162 9.44 -2.31 27.38
CA ASP A 162 9.64 -1.87 28.77
C ASP A 162 9.25 -0.40 28.90
N LYS A 163 8.64 -0.03 30.02
CA LYS A 163 8.18 1.36 30.25
C LYS A 163 9.32 2.39 30.24
N ARG A 164 10.56 1.97 30.50
CA ARG A 164 11.74 2.85 30.54
C ARG A 164 12.50 2.82 29.22
N GLU A 165 12.64 1.63 28.65
CA GLU A 165 13.43 1.42 27.42
C GLU A 165 12.60 1.64 26.14
N GLY A 166 11.26 1.55 26.23
CA GLY A 166 10.35 1.74 25.10
C GLY A 166 10.00 0.45 24.37
N LEU A 167 9.47 0.59 23.16
CA LEU A 167 9.02 -0.49 22.27
C LEU A 167 10.11 -0.82 21.26
N MET A 168 10.66 -2.03 21.35
CA MET A 168 11.73 -2.47 20.47
C MET A 168 11.21 -3.34 19.33
N VAL A 169 11.54 -2.95 18.11
CA VAL A 169 11.13 -3.66 16.87
C VAL A 169 12.36 -4.11 16.11
N GLN A 170 12.47 -5.42 15.86
CA GLN A 170 13.48 -6.00 15.00
C GLN A 170 13.06 -5.90 13.55
N CYS A 171 13.85 -5.22 12.73
CA CYS A 171 13.70 -5.13 11.29
C CYS A 171 14.99 -5.63 10.64
N ASP A 172 14.95 -6.77 9.96
CA ASP A 172 16.13 -7.42 9.42
C ASP A 172 17.23 -7.53 10.51
N ASP A 173 18.40 -6.95 10.29
CA ASP A 173 19.52 -6.94 11.26
C ASP A 173 19.46 -5.74 12.22
N ALA A 174 18.52 -4.82 12.07
CA ALA A 174 18.41 -3.60 12.87
C ALA A 174 17.38 -3.74 14.00
N LEU A 175 17.77 -3.35 15.21
CA LEU A 175 16.88 -3.21 16.35
C LEU A 175 16.52 -1.73 16.55
N ILE A 176 15.24 -1.40 16.42
CA ILE A 176 14.74 -0.04 16.40
C ILE A 176 13.92 0.23 17.66
N ASN A 177 14.27 1.27 18.40
CA ASN A 177 13.45 1.79 19.49
C ASN A 177 12.37 2.73 18.92
N VAL A 178 11.12 2.31 19.02
CA VAL A 178 9.99 3.01 18.41
C VAL A 178 9.33 3.94 19.44
N THR A 179 9.32 5.23 19.13
CA THR A 179 8.67 6.26 19.93
C THR A 179 7.43 6.81 19.21
N PRO A 180 6.48 7.41 19.97
CA PRO A 180 5.35 8.09 19.34
C PRO A 180 5.80 9.19 18.38
N VAL A 181 5.10 9.32 17.26
CA VAL A 181 5.32 10.40 16.28
C VAL A 181 4.03 11.17 16.06
N GLN A 182 4.16 12.43 15.68
CA GLN A 182 3.04 13.31 15.44
C GLN A 182 2.72 13.39 13.94
N TRP A 183 1.42 13.35 13.58
CA TRP A 183 0.87 13.75 12.30
C TRP A 183 0.10 15.04 12.49
N GLN A 184 0.20 15.96 11.54
CA GLN A 184 -0.44 17.26 11.56
C GLN A 184 -1.58 17.30 10.56
N ASN A 185 -2.66 17.96 10.91
CA ASN A 185 -3.76 18.27 10.01
C ASN A 185 -3.72 19.76 9.69
N PHE A 186 -3.69 20.09 8.39
CA PHE A 186 -3.59 21.45 7.91
C PHE A 186 -4.89 21.85 7.20
N GLU A 187 -5.32 23.08 7.45
CA GLU A 187 -6.31 23.77 6.64
C GLU A 187 -5.58 24.71 5.69
N TYR A 188 -6.00 24.71 4.44
CA TYR A 188 -5.45 25.58 3.41
C TYR A 188 -6.42 26.70 3.16
N THR A 189 -5.99 27.95 3.36
CA THR A 189 -6.79 29.16 3.12
C THR A 189 -6.11 30.03 2.10
N LEU A 190 -6.91 30.69 1.24
CA LEU A 190 -6.38 31.69 0.34
C LEU A 190 -6.29 33.02 1.10
N ASN A 191 -5.09 33.59 1.18
CA ASN A 191 -4.92 34.96 1.65
C ASN A 191 -5.36 35.90 0.52
N GLU A 192 -6.46 36.61 0.75
CA GLU A 192 -7.06 37.50 -0.28
C GLU A 192 -6.17 38.73 -0.61
N ASP A 193 -5.27 39.12 0.31
CA ASP A 193 -4.39 40.27 0.10
C ASP A 193 -3.15 39.91 -0.76
N THR A 194 -2.60 38.70 -0.54
CA THR A 194 -1.39 38.26 -1.25
C THR A 194 -1.68 37.32 -2.42
N ASN A 195 -2.88 36.76 -2.52
CA ASN A 195 -3.25 35.66 -3.43
C ASN A 195 -2.41 34.39 -3.24
N GLU A 196 -1.85 34.19 -2.06
CA GLU A 196 -1.07 33.01 -1.71
C GLU A 196 -1.88 32.04 -0.87
N ILE A 197 -1.58 30.74 -1.01
CA ILE A 197 -2.18 29.70 -0.17
C ILE A 197 -1.40 29.65 1.15
N GLU A 198 -2.10 29.88 2.25
CA GLU A 198 -1.57 29.75 3.60
C GLU A 198 -1.95 28.40 4.21
N GLU A 199 -0.99 27.78 4.88
CA GLU A 199 -1.19 26.54 5.64
C GLU A 199 -1.34 26.87 7.13
N LYS A 200 -2.44 26.42 7.73
CA LYS A 200 -2.67 26.56 9.17
C LYS A 200 -2.83 25.17 9.79
N GLU A 201 -2.00 24.84 10.75
CA GLU A 201 -2.21 23.63 11.54
C GLU A 201 -3.48 23.78 12.38
N ILE A 202 -4.46 22.89 12.20
CA ILE A 202 -5.75 22.87 12.89
C ILE A 202 -5.86 21.72 13.89
N GLY A 203 -4.97 20.73 13.83
CA GLY A 203 -4.95 19.62 14.75
C GLY A 203 -3.79 18.67 14.53
N SER A 204 -3.59 17.79 15.51
CA SER A 204 -2.55 16.76 15.44
C SER A 204 -3.00 15.43 16.05
N PHE A 205 -2.36 14.37 15.59
CA PHE A 205 -2.53 12.99 16.05
C PHE A 205 -1.16 12.43 16.40
N THR A 206 -0.93 12.06 17.67
CA THR A 206 0.36 11.51 18.14
C THR A 206 0.17 10.08 18.61
N GLN A 207 0.88 9.12 17.99
CA GLN A 207 0.79 7.70 18.32
C GLN A 207 2.08 6.97 17.92
N ILE A 208 2.26 5.75 18.42
CA ILE A 208 3.27 4.80 17.92
C ILE A 208 3.01 4.56 16.41
N PRO A 209 4.01 4.78 15.51
CA PRO A 209 3.82 4.71 14.06
C PRO A 209 3.77 3.29 13.52
N LEU A 210 3.03 2.42 14.19
CA LEU A 210 2.92 1.01 13.85
C LEU A 210 1.46 0.58 13.64
N LYS A 211 1.31 -0.50 12.89
CA LYS A 211 0.10 -1.33 12.84
C LYS A 211 0.48 -2.80 12.69
N THR A 212 -0.38 -3.70 13.12
CA THR A 212 -0.24 -5.13 12.82
C THR A 212 -0.22 -5.36 11.32
N ALA A 213 0.63 -6.24 10.83
CA ALA A 213 0.92 -6.37 9.41
C ALA A 213 1.17 -7.79 8.93
N TRP A 214 0.38 -8.77 9.37
CA TRP A 214 0.34 -10.08 8.71
C TRP A 214 -0.49 -10.01 7.43
N ALA A 215 -1.46 -9.07 7.38
CA ALA A 215 -2.22 -8.79 6.17
C ALA A 215 -2.50 -7.29 5.99
N ILE A 216 -2.66 -6.89 4.73
CA ILE A 216 -3.04 -5.54 4.32
C ILE A 216 -3.83 -5.62 3.01
N THR A 217 -4.72 -4.66 2.75
CA THR A 217 -5.41 -4.65 1.46
C THR A 217 -4.49 -4.19 0.32
N ILE A 218 -4.76 -4.70 -0.88
CA ILE A 218 -4.05 -4.30 -2.11
C ILE A 218 -4.08 -2.78 -2.30
N HIS A 219 -5.21 -2.12 -2.02
CA HIS A 219 -5.29 -0.65 -2.09
C HIS A 219 -4.33 0.05 -1.12
N LYS A 220 -4.31 -0.36 0.14
CA LYS A 220 -3.43 0.22 1.15
C LYS A 220 -1.96 -0.14 0.93
N SER A 221 -1.66 -1.15 0.11
CA SER A 221 -0.31 -1.53 -0.28
C SER A 221 0.27 -0.68 -1.42
N GLN A 222 -0.54 0.18 -2.05
CA GLN A 222 -0.05 1.08 -3.10
C GLN A 222 1.04 2.00 -2.56
N GLY A 223 2.13 2.14 -3.31
CA GLY A 223 3.32 2.88 -2.87
C GLY A 223 4.28 2.08 -1.98
N LEU A 224 3.83 0.99 -1.35
CA LEU A 224 4.67 0.16 -0.50
C LEU A 224 5.43 -0.90 -1.31
N THR A 225 6.46 -1.47 -0.68
CA THR A 225 7.32 -2.51 -1.26
C THR A 225 7.54 -3.60 -0.22
N PHE A 226 7.42 -4.86 -0.63
CA PHE A 226 7.57 -6.02 0.25
C PHE A 226 8.49 -7.06 -0.40
N GLU A 227 9.34 -7.67 0.39
CA GLU A 227 10.18 -8.77 -0.08
C GLU A 227 9.40 -10.08 -0.22
N LYS A 228 8.41 -10.30 0.65
CA LYS A 228 7.66 -11.57 0.74
C LYS A 228 6.15 -11.30 0.81
N VAL A 229 5.44 -11.83 -0.19
CA VAL A 229 4.02 -11.57 -0.40
C VAL A 229 3.25 -12.87 -0.59
N ILE A 230 2.11 -12.99 0.09
CA ILE A 230 1.11 -14.02 -0.16
C ILE A 230 -0.09 -13.37 -0.85
N LEU A 231 -0.50 -13.92 -2.00
CA LEU A 231 -1.61 -13.38 -2.79
C LEU A 231 -2.61 -14.49 -3.14
N ASN A 232 -3.90 -14.22 -2.93
CA ASN A 232 -4.98 -14.99 -3.55
C ASN A 232 -5.56 -14.19 -4.73
N ALA A 233 -5.06 -14.48 -5.93
CA ALA A 233 -5.41 -13.73 -7.14
C ALA A 233 -6.88 -13.92 -7.58
N GLU A 234 -7.53 -15.06 -7.24
CA GLU A 234 -8.93 -15.31 -7.59
C GLU A 234 -9.91 -14.37 -6.89
N MET A 235 -9.50 -13.75 -5.79
CA MET A 235 -10.34 -12.82 -5.03
C MET A 235 -10.30 -11.39 -5.58
N ALA A 236 -9.51 -11.12 -6.61
CA ALA A 236 -9.46 -9.80 -7.23
C ALA A 236 -10.76 -9.52 -8.01
N PHE A 237 -11.40 -8.39 -7.72
CA PHE A 237 -12.68 -8.00 -8.34
C PHE A 237 -12.57 -6.82 -9.31
N ALA A 238 -11.43 -6.13 -9.33
CA ALA A 238 -11.20 -4.97 -10.18
C ALA A 238 -10.05 -5.22 -11.17
N HIS A 239 -10.22 -4.71 -12.38
CA HIS A 239 -9.17 -4.72 -13.40
C HIS A 239 -7.89 -4.05 -12.87
N GLY A 240 -6.74 -4.64 -13.15
CA GLY A 240 -5.44 -4.15 -12.69
C GLY A 240 -5.10 -4.42 -11.24
N GLN A 241 -6.04 -4.88 -10.41
CA GLN A 241 -5.79 -5.12 -8.98
C GLN A 241 -4.71 -6.19 -8.75
N VAL A 242 -4.71 -7.25 -9.56
CA VAL A 242 -3.69 -8.30 -9.48
C VAL A 242 -2.32 -7.77 -9.88
N TYR A 243 -2.23 -6.95 -10.94
CA TYR A 243 -0.98 -6.27 -11.31
C TYR A 243 -0.45 -5.42 -10.16
N VAL A 244 -1.31 -4.62 -9.54
CA VAL A 244 -0.92 -3.81 -8.38
C VAL A 244 -0.35 -4.68 -7.26
N ALA A 245 -1.02 -5.79 -6.93
CA ALA A 245 -0.57 -6.71 -5.89
C ALA A 245 0.77 -7.38 -6.24
N LEU A 246 0.91 -7.95 -7.44
CA LEU A 246 2.16 -8.56 -7.92
C LEU A 246 3.31 -7.55 -7.91
N SER A 247 3.05 -6.34 -8.37
CA SER A 247 4.07 -5.28 -8.43
C SER A 247 4.53 -4.77 -7.06
N ARG A 248 3.90 -5.19 -5.95
CA ARG A 248 4.38 -4.87 -4.59
C ARG A 248 5.58 -5.72 -4.19
N CYS A 249 5.72 -6.94 -4.74
CA CYS A 249 6.82 -7.83 -4.43
C CYS A 249 8.11 -7.44 -5.15
N THR A 250 9.25 -7.61 -4.49
CA THR A 250 10.57 -7.28 -5.07
C THR A 250 11.08 -8.35 -6.02
N SER A 251 10.70 -9.61 -5.81
CA SER A 251 11.18 -10.75 -6.61
C SER A 251 10.12 -11.82 -6.77
N LEU A 252 10.28 -12.68 -7.79
CA LEU A 252 9.43 -13.84 -7.98
C LEU A 252 9.56 -14.85 -6.83
N GLU A 253 10.75 -14.99 -6.25
CA GLU A 253 10.99 -15.91 -5.14
C GLU A 253 10.21 -15.55 -3.86
N GLY A 254 10.05 -14.26 -3.60
CA GLY A 254 9.26 -13.76 -2.48
C GLY A 254 7.75 -13.91 -2.64
N LEU A 255 7.27 -14.25 -3.84
CA LEU A 255 5.85 -14.38 -4.13
C LEU A 255 5.32 -15.77 -3.81
N VAL A 256 4.19 -15.85 -3.12
CA VAL A 256 3.38 -17.06 -2.93
C VAL A 256 1.97 -16.81 -3.44
N LEU A 257 1.50 -17.67 -4.34
CA LEU A 257 0.13 -17.66 -4.83
C LEU A 257 -0.69 -18.74 -4.13
N LYS A 258 -1.83 -18.37 -3.55
CA LYS A 258 -2.79 -19.30 -2.93
C LYS A 258 -3.72 -19.94 -3.94
N ALA A 259 -3.85 -19.34 -5.12
CA ALA A 259 -4.60 -19.87 -6.25
C ALA A 259 -3.79 -19.68 -7.54
N LYS A 260 -3.98 -20.58 -8.51
CA LYS A 260 -3.38 -20.41 -9.84
C LYS A 260 -4.01 -19.22 -10.54
N THR A 261 -3.20 -18.44 -11.20
CA THR A 261 -3.66 -17.33 -12.02
C THR A 261 -4.00 -17.80 -13.44
N SER A 262 -4.91 -17.11 -14.09
CA SER A 262 -5.23 -17.27 -15.51
C SER A 262 -5.15 -15.91 -16.20
N ARG A 263 -5.09 -15.90 -17.53
CA ARG A 263 -5.09 -14.63 -18.29
C ARG A 263 -6.30 -13.77 -18.00
N ASN A 264 -7.46 -14.35 -17.75
CA ASN A 264 -8.69 -13.61 -17.44
C ASN A 264 -8.62 -12.89 -16.08
N VAL A 265 -8.00 -13.53 -15.09
CA VAL A 265 -7.80 -12.93 -13.74
C VAL A 265 -6.76 -11.82 -13.77
N LEU A 266 -5.78 -11.92 -14.67
CA LEU A 266 -4.70 -10.93 -14.83
C LEU A 266 -5.06 -9.77 -15.76
N PHE A 267 -6.29 -9.77 -16.31
CA PHE A 267 -6.72 -8.75 -17.26
C PHE A 267 -6.69 -7.35 -16.62
N ASN A 268 -6.08 -6.42 -17.35
CA ASN A 268 -6.08 -4.99 -17.03
C ASN A 268 -7.00 -4.25 -18.00
N ASP A 269 -7.54 -3.14 -17.56
CA ASP A 269 -8.19 -2.19 -18.46
C ASP A 269 -7.13 -1.52 -19.34
N ASN A 270 -7.32 -1.54 -20.66
CA ASN A 270 -6.38 -0.96 -21.63
C ASN A 270 -6.42 0.58 -21.66
N VAL A 271 -7.16 1.20 -20.78
CA VAL A 271 -7.36 2.66 -20.75
C VAL A 271 -6.05 3.44 -20.67
N SER A 272 -5.10 2.96 -19.86
CA SER A 272 -3.77 3.60 -19.77
C SER A 272 -3.00 3.55 -21.10
N ASN A 273 -3.12 2.44 -21.85
CA ASN A 273 -2.48 2.31 -23.17
C ASN A 273 -3.13 3.24 -24.19
N ILE A 274 -4.46 3.35 -24.18
CA ILE A 274 -5.21 4.28 -25.04
C ILE A 274 -4.76 5.73 -24.78
N TYR A 275 -4.54 6.10 -23.51
CA TYR A 275 -4.09 7.44 -23.18
C TYR A 275 -2.66 7.70 -23.68
N VAL A 276 -1.73 6.77 -23.48
CA VAL A 276 -0.33 6.89 -23.94
C VAL A 276 -0.25 7.00 -25.46
N GLU A 277 -1.08 6.26 -26.19
CA GLU A 277 -1.16 6.35 -27.67
C GLU A 277 -1.70 7.70 -28.16
N GLN A 278 -2.47 8.42 -27.36
CA GLN A 278 -3.01 9.76 -27.69
C GLN A 278 -2.04 10.91 -27.41
N ILE A 279 -0.91 10.64 -26.71
CA ILE A 279 0.08 11.67 -26.40
C ILE A 279 0.97 11.88 -27.62
N PRO A 280 1.12 13.13 -28.11
CA PRO A 280 2.09 13.41 -29.17
C PRO A 280 3.49 13.00 -28.70
N SER A 281 4.15 12.11 -29.44
CA SER A 281 5.57 11.84 -29.26
C SER A 281 6.36 13.13 -29.55
N LEU A 282 7.12 13.59 -28.57
CA LEU A 282 8.09 14.68 -28.75
C LEU A 282 9.19 14.27 -29.71
#